data_731f89fdc516ecf3fe0c63b06637fcea
#
_entry.id   731f89fdc516ecf3fe0c63b06637fcea
#
_cell.length_a   1.000
_cell.length_b   1.000
_cell.length_c   1.000
_cell.angle_alpha   90.00
_cell.angle_beta   90.00
_cell.angle_gamma   90.00
#
_symmetry.space_group_name_H-M   'P 1'
#
loop_
_entity.id
_entity.type
_entity.pdbx_description
1 polymer ?
#
loop_
_entity_poly.entity_id
_entity_poly.type
_entity_poly.pdbx_seq_one_letter_code
_entity_poly.pdbx_strand_id
1 'polypeptide(L)'
;MVKTGVFLWCAPRCVATAVERSVRTLKNGQVFHEPFLTLFYYSPERKSLRPACARSLQAFSQSSYQSVSKMLQQEFNGKEFVFIKDMAYCVEGKFDIFLEDGFKHFKHTFMIRDPKKAVTSLFKLSTNPELAGWDYFDPAETGFRQLFELYQFIDSHVHKNPVVADAEDLLRFPNEIMKNYCEAVGLPFAESMTSWQPGPVVEWGPCTAWHDEVMNSAGFSPPQENTGKPSDLTPEVVSAVEKCMPYYKELAALRILPGQR
;
A
#
# COMPACT_ATOMS: atom_id res chain seq x y z
N MET A 1 -23.03 12.55 -0.74
CA MET A 1 -21.59 12.93 -0.61
C MET A 1 -20.87 11.87 0.21
N VAL A 2 -19.71 11.39 -0.25
CA VAL A 2 -18.80 10.55 0.53
C VAL A 2 -18.37 11.33 1.77
N LYS A 3 -18.46 10.71 2.96
CA LYS A 3 -18.13 11.37 4.24
C LYS A 3 -16.64 11.31 4.56
N THR A 4 -15.94 10.27 4.10
CA THR A 4 -14.55 9.99 4.45
C THR A 4 -13.79 9.46 3.25
N GLY A 5 -12.68 10.09 2.90
CA GLY A 5 -11.71 9.59 1.94
C GLY A 5 -10.42 9.19 2.66
N VAL A 6 -9.85 8.04 2.33
CA VAL A 6 -8.61 7.54 2.94
C VAL A 6 -7.66 7.03 1.86
N PHE A 7 -6.42 7.53 1.88
CA PHE A 7 -5.29 6.92 1.20
C PHE A 7 -4.48 6.08 2.18
N LEU A 8 -4.21 4.84 1.82
CA LEU A 8 -3.24 3.98 2.47
C LEU A 8 -2.01 3.86 1.56
N TRP A 9 -0.97 4.58 1.89
CA TRP A 9 0.32 4.53 1.21
C TRP A 9 1.22 3.47 1.81
N CYS A 10 1.96 2.77 0.97
CA CYS A 10 2.90 1.76 1.45
C CYS A 10 4.15 1.66 0.56
N ALA A 11 5.16 1.01 1.08
CA ALA A 11 6.18 0.34 0.29
C ALA A 11 5.68 -1.07 -0.09
N PRO A 12 6.24 -1.71 -1.13
CA PRO A 12 5.88 -3.08 -1.47
C PRO A 12 6.05 -4.04 -0.30
N ARG A 13 5.17 -5.04 -0.20
CA ARG A 13 5.23 -6.13 0.79
C ARG A 13 5.06 -5.70 2.26
N CYS A 14 4.44 -4.54 2.49
CA CYS A 14 4.16 -4.01 3.83
C CYS A 14 2.78 -4.42 4.40
N VAL A 15 2.17 -5.53 3.91
CA VAL A 15 0.88 -6.05 4.41
C VAL A 15 -0.33 -5.14 4.10
N ALA A 16 -0.14 -4.07 3.35
CA ALA A 16 -1.20 -3.10 3.03
C ALA A 16 -2.39 -3.72 2.25
N THR A 17 -2.17 -4.76 1.45
CA THR A 17 -3.24 -5.50 0.76
C THR A 17 -4.15 -6.24 1.74
N ALA A 18 -3.62 -6.71 2.88
CA ALA A 18 -4.45 -7.29 3.94
C ALA A 18 -5.31 -6.22 4.65
N VAL A 19 -4.78 -5.00 4.83
CA VAL A 19 -5.57 -3.87 5.32
C VAL A 19 -6.67 -3.49 4.33
N GLU A 20 -6.36 -3.43 3.04
CA GLU A 20 -7.37 -3.22 2.00
C GLU A 20 -8.47 -4.29 2.06
N ARG A 21 -8.10 -5.59 2.18
CA ARG A 21 -9.07 -6.67 2.31
C ARG A 21 -9.93 -6.53 3.56
N SER A 22 -9.32 -6.15 4.68
CA SER A 22 -10.02 -5.82 5.91
C SER A 22 -11.09 -4.74 5.68
N VAL A 23 -10.72 -3.63 5.05
CA VAL A 23 -11.64 -2.52 4.74
C VAL A 23 -12.76 -2.96 3.77
N ARG A 24 -12.48 -3.87 2.83
CA ARG A 24 -13.50 -4.42 1.91
C ARG A 24 -14.60 -5.23 2.61
N THR A 25 -14.41 -5.64 3.86
CA THR A 25 -15.48 -6.26 4.65
C THR A 25 -16.59 -5.28 5.03
N LEU A 26 -16.31 -3.98 5.00
CA LEU A 26 -17.29 -2.92 5.21
C LEU A 26 -18.13 -2.72 3.93
N LYS A 27 -19.46 -2.84 4.05
CA LYS A 27 -20.37 -2.94 2.89
C LYS A 27 -20.53 -1.66 2.07
N ASN A 28 -20.34 -0.49 2.68
CA ASN A 28 -20.71 0.80 2.08
C ASN A 28 -19.47 1.59 1.59
N GLY A 29 -18.35 0.93 1.33
CA GLY A 29 -17.14 1.55 0.82
C GLY A 29 -17.00 1.45 -0.71
N GLN A 30 -16.30 2.43 -1.28
CA GLN A 30 -15.66 2.32 -2.58
C GLN A 30 -14.17 2.10 -2.35
N VAL A 31 -13.63 0.96 -2.79
CA VAL A 31 -12.22 0.61 -2.56
C VAL A 31 -11.50 0.53 -3.90
N PHE A 32 -10.38 1.23 -3.99
CA PHE A 32 -9.50 1.22 -5.15
C PHE A 32 -8.17 0.54 -4.81
N HIS A 33 -7.78 -0.38 -5.68
CA HIS A 33 -6.53 -1.11 -5.60
C HIS A 33 -5.52 -0.51 -6.58
N GLU A 34 -4.50 0.14 -6.07
CA GLU A 34 -3.29 0.58 -6.77
C GLU A 34 -3.53 1.36 -8.09
N PRO A 35 -4.39 2.41 -8.09
CA PRO A 35 -4.72 3.14 -9.31
C PRO A 35 -3.50 3.86 -9.94
N PHE A 36 -2.53 4.32 -9.15
CA PHE A 36 -1.31 4.96 -9.63
C PHE A 36 -0.24 3.96 -10.05
N LEU A 37 -0.27 2.73 -9.53
CA LEU A 37 0.65 1.65 -9.93
C LEU A 37 0.55 1.37 -11.44
N THR A 38 -0.65 1.34 -11.98
CA THR A 38 -0.89 1.10 -13.41
C THR A 38 -0.26 2.20 -14.28
N LEU A 39 -0.26 3.44 -13.79
CA LEU A 39 0.39 4.55 -14.49
C LEU A 39 1.91 4.39 -14.48
N PHE A 40 2.47 4.04 -13.34
CA PHE A 40 3.91 3.86 -13.16
C PHE A 40 4.48 2.81 -14.11
N TYR A 41 3.73 1.72 -14.37
CA TYR A 41 4.19 0.62 -15.21
C TYR A 41 3.73 0.69 -16.67
N TYR A 42 2.54 1.24 -16.98
CA TYR A 42 1.90 0.98 -18.27
C TYR A 42 1.40 2.21 -19.03
N SER A 43 1.31 3.38 -18.42
CA SER A 43 0.80 4.60 -19.08
C SER A 43 1.87 5.28 -19.95
N PRO A 44 1.49 6.28 -20.76
CA PRO A 44 2.46 7.17 -21.43
C PRO A 44 3.38 7.92 -20.46
N GLU A 45 2.97 8.12 -19.20
CA GLU A 45 3.76 8.76 -18.13
C GLU A 45 4.58 7.74 -17.29
N ARG A 46 4.70 6.49 -17.79
CA ARG A 46 5.41 5.42 -17.06
C ARG A 46 6.85 5.80 -16.71
N LYS A 47 7.27 5.39 -15.53
CA LYS A 47 8.64 5.54 -15.04
C LYS A 47 9.38 4.20 -14.95
N SER A 48 8.65 3.08 -14.87
CA SER A 48 9.24 1.75 -14.80
C SER A 48 9.97 1.39 -16.09
N LEU A 49 11.16 0.82 -15.94
CA LEU A 49 11.96 0.25 -17.05
C LEU A 49 11.62 -1.22 -17.30
N ARG A 50 10.74 -1.83 -16.51
CA ARG A 50 10.35 -3.23 -16.69
C ARG A 50 9.66 -3.45 -18.04
N PRO A 51 9.92 -4.59 -18.71
CA PRO A 51 9.19 -4.95 -19.91
C PRO A 51 7.68 -4.96 -19.64
N ALA A 52 6.91 -4.37 -20.53
CA ALA A 52 5.46 -4.37 -20.46
C ALA A 52 4.87 -4.94 -21.75
N CYS A 53 3.85 -5.79 -21.63
CA CYS A 53 3.22 -6.36 -22.82
C CYS A 53 2.40 -5.30 -23.58
N ALA A 54 2.32 -5.46 -24.91
CA ALA A 54 1.60 -4.52 -25.78
C ALA A 54 0.13 -4.33 -25.37
N ARG A 55 -0.53 -5.37 -24.86
CA ARG A 55 -1.91 -5.33 -24.39
C ARG A 55 -2.06 -4.37 -23.20
N SER A 56 -1.15 -4.44 -22.21
CA SER A 56 -1.18 -3.55 -21.06
C SER A 56 -0.89 -2.10 -21.46
N LEU A 57 0.13 -1.87 -22.30
CA LEU A 57 0.42 -0.53 -22.82
C LEU A 57 -0.76 0.07 -23.59
N GLN A 58 -1.46 -0.73 -24.39
CA GLN A 58 -2.64 -0.28 -25.11
C GLN A 58 -3.81 0.02 -24.16
N ALA A 59 -4.05 -0.83 -23.15
CA ALA A 59 -5.14 -0.66 -22.19
C ALA A 59 -5.03 0.67 -21.40
N PHE A 60 -3.79 1.10 -21.10
CA PHE A 60 -3.53 2.32 -20.32
C PHE A 60 -3.01 3.48 -21.17
N SER A 61 -3.10 3.39 -22.51
CA SER A 61 -2.57 4.40 -23.45
C SER A 61 -3.19 5.80 -23.31
N GLN A 62 -4.37 5.92 -22.71
CA GLN A 62 -5.05 7.18 -22.45
C GLN A 62 -5.06 7.56 -20.96
N SER A 63 -4.40 6.75 -20.12
CA SER A 63 -4.35 6.98 -18.67
C SER A 63 -3.25 7.98 -18.31
N SER A 64 -3.55 8.89 -17.39
CA SER A 64 -2.63 9.90 -16.86
C SER A 64 -2.87 10.11 -15.37
N TYR A 65 -1.91 10.72 -14.66
CA TYR A 65 -2.10 11.10 -13.26
C TYR A 65 -3.33 12.00 -13.09
N GLN A 66 -3.57 12.92 -14.02
CA GLN A 66 -4.75 13.78 -14.01
C GLN A 66 -6.06 13.01 -14.20
N SER A 67 -6.09 11.99 -15.07
CA SER A 67 -7.30 11.18 -15.26
C SER A 67 -7.62 10.32 -14.04
N VAL A 68 -6.60 9.74 -13.38
CA VAL A 68 -6.77 9.00 -12.13
C VAL A 68 -7.18 9.94 -10.99
N SER A 69 -6.55 11.11 -10.86
CA SER A 69 -6.96 12.13 -9.88
C SER A 69 -8.43 12.48 -10.02
N LYS A 70 -8.90 12.82 -11.23
CA LYS A 70 -10.31 13.12 -11.50
C LYS A 70 -11.25 11.95 -11.18
N MET A 71 -10.84 10.72 -11.50
CA MET A 71 -11.63 9.52 -11.18
C MET A 71 -11.80 9.36 -9.67
N LEU A 72 -10.74 9.54 -8.89
CA LEU A 72 -10.78 9.37 -7.43
C LEU A 72 -11.57 10.46 -6.71
N GLN A 73 -11.71 11.64 -7.32
CA GLN A 73 -12.46 12.78 -6.79
C GLN A 73 -13.95 12.76 -7.14
N GLN A 74 -14.43 11.77 -7.90
CA GLN A 74 -15.83 11.67 -8.27
C GLN A 74 -16.74 11.40 -7.07
N GLU A 75 -18.00 11.74 -7.20
CA GLU A 75 -19.02 11.31 -6.25
C GLU A 75 -19.37 9.83 -6.46
N PHE A 76 -19.31 9.06 -5.39
CA PHE A 76 -19.68 7.65 -5.39
C PHE A 76 -21.04 7.49 -4.69
N ASN A 77 -22.12 7.50 -5.46
CA ASN A 77 -23.49 7.43 -4.95
C ASN A 77 -23.72 6.16 -4.11
N GLY A 78 -24.33 6.32 -2.93
CA GLY A 78 -24.60 5.23 -2.01
C GLY A 78 -23.37 4.72 -1.24
N LYS A 79 -22.20 5.38 -1.38
CA LYS A 79 -21.00 5.05 -0.62
C LYS A 79 -20.81 6.03 0.53
N GLU A 80 -20.37 5.51 1.69
CA GLU A 80 -20.09 6.30 2.87
C GLU A 80 -18.63 6.73 2.93
N PHE A 81 -17.72 5.92 2.35
CA PHE A 81 -16.31 6.22 2.29
C PHE A 81 -15.67 5.77 0.97
N VAL A 82 -14.52 6.36 0.67
CA VAL A 82 -13.59 5.94 -0.39
C VAL A 82 -12.28 5.54 0.27
N PHE A 83 -11.75 4.37 -0.08
CA PHE A 83 -10.48 3.88 0.39
C PHE A 83 -9.57 3.55 -0.80
N ILE A 84 -8.38 4.11 -0.83
CA ILE A 84 -7.41 3.92 -1.89
C ILE A 84 -6.14 3.34 -1.27
N LYS A 85 -5.70 2.18 -1.72
CA LYS A 85 -4.40 1.62 -1.36
C LYS A 85 -3.47 1.74 -2.56
N ASP A 86 -2.30 2.36 -2.36
CA ASP A 86 -1.29 2.46 -3.42
C ASP A 86 0.14 2.55 -2.86
N MET A 87 1.11 2.46 -3.74
CA MET A 87 2.52 2.53 -3.39
C MET A 87 3.06 3.95 -3.60
N ALA A 88 3.76 4.47 -2.59
CA ALA A 88 4.22 5.87 -2.60
C ALA A 88 5.19 6.18 -3.75
N TYR A 89 6.02 5.22 -4.18
CA TYR A 89 6.94 5.44 -5.30
C TYR A 89 6.23 5.71 -6.63
N CYS A 90 4.99 5.25 -6.77
CA CYS A 90 4.21 5.48 -7.98
C CYS A 90 3.84 6.95 -8.19
N VAL A 91 3.83 7.75 -7.13
CA VAL A 91 3.46 9.18 -7.17
C VAL A 91 4.65 10.12 -6.94
N GLU A 92 5.89 9.60 -6.95
CA GLU A 92 7.11 10.41 -6.81
C GLU A 92 7.15 11.53 -7.87
N GLY A 93 7.33 12.79 -7.39
CA GLY A 93 7.34 13.99 -8.24
C GLY A 93 5.96 14.41 -8.75
N LYS A 94 4.88 13.89 -8.14
CA LYS A 94 3.49 14.23 -8.46
C LYS A 94 2.66 14.53 -7.19
N PHE A 95 3.31 14.83 -6.07
CA PHE A 95 2.62 15.02 -4.79
C PHE A 95 1.64 16.20 -4.80
N ASP A 96 1.86 17.19 -5.66
CA ASP A 96 0.99 18.36 -5.79
C ASP A 96 -0.46 18.03 -6.14
N ILE A 97 -0.71 16.86 -6.75
CA ILE A 97 -2.08 16.41 -7.03
C ILE A 97 -2.93 16.30 -5.75
N PHE A 98 -2.30 16.04 -4.58
CA PHE A 98 -3.02 15.94 -3.31
C PHE A 98 -3.38 17.29 -2.70
N LEU A 99 -2.94 18.41 -3.30
CA LEU A 99 -3.37 19.75 -2.95
C LEU A 99 -4.66 20.17 -3.68
N GLU A 100 -5.14 19.38 -4.63
CA GLU A 100 -6.40 19.64 -5.34
C GLU A 100 -7.59 19.64 -4.36
N ASP A 101 -8.54 20.52 -4.59
CA ASP A 101 -9.70 20.73 -3.70
C ASP A 101 -10.48 19.45 -3.40
N GLY A 102 -10.60 18.56 -4.37
CA GLY A 102 -11.29 17.28 -4.21
C GLY A 102 -10.64 16.34 -3.23
N PHE A 103 -9.35 16.51 -2.90
CA PHE A 103 -8.65 15.68 -1.93
C PHE A 103 -8.53 16.30 -0.53
N LYS A 104 -8.98 17.54 -0.32
CA LYS A 104 -8.87 18.23 0.99
C LYS A 104 -9.49 17.48 2.18
N HIS A 105 -10.48 16.63 1.91
CA HIS A 105 -11.14 15.82 2.94
C HIS A 105 -10.55 14.41 3.07
N PHE A 106 -9.56 14.06 2.25
CA PHE A 106 -8.91 12.76 2.35
C PHE A 106 -7.88 12.74 3.47
N LYS A 107 -7.88 11.64 4.23
CA LYS A 107 -6.84 11.31 5.20
C LYS A 107 -5.78 10.46 4.52
N HIS A 108 -4.54 10.90 4.56
CA HIS A 108 -3.41 10.11 4.09
C HIS A 108 -2.85 9.32 5.25
N THR A 109 -2.66 8.04 5.05
CA THR A 109 -2.12 7.10 6.05
C THR A 109 -1.00 6.28 5.44
N PHE A 110 -0.13 5.71 6.28
CA PHE A 110 1.10 5.07 5.86
C PHE A 110 1.25 3.72 6.51
N MET A 111 1.51 2.68 5.70
CA MET A 111 1.77 1.33 6.17
C MET A 111 3.23 1.00 5.98
N ILE A 112 3.91 0.66 7.07
CA ILE A 112 5.32 0.30 7.08
C ILE A 112 5.52 -1.15 7.53
N ARG A 113 6.69 -1.69 7.23
CA ARG A 113 7.16 -2.99 7.69
C ARG A 113 8.68 -2.99 7.79
N ASP A 114 9.26 -3.79 8.69
CA ASP A 114 10.71 -3.97 8.77
C ASP A 114 11.29 -4.24 7.36
N PRO A 115 12.22 -3.40 6.87
CA PRO A 115 12.83 -3.56 5.56
C PRO A 115 13.45 -4.94 5.32
N LYS A 116 13.97 -5.59 6.36
CA LYS A 116 14.48 -6.96 6.24
C LYS A 116 13.42 -7.94 5.75
N LYS A 117 12.17 -7.77 6.19
CA LYS A 117 11.05 -8.62 5.78
C LYS A 117 10.46 -8.18 4.45
N ALA A 118 10.23 -6.87 4.27
CA ALA A 118 9.59 -6.32 3.08
C ALA A 118 10.47 -6.50 1.83
N VAL A 119 11.75 -6.08 1.90
CA VAL A 119 12.70 -6.15 0.76
C VAL A 119 13.02 -7.60 0.40
N THR A 120 13.21 -8.48 1.40
CA THR A 120 13.43 -9.91 1.14
C THR A 120 12.22 -10.55 0.44
N SER A 121 11.00 -10.21 0.85
CA SER A 121 9.77 -10.69 0.21
C SER A 121 9.63 -10.14 -1.21
N LEU A 122 9.97 -8.87 -1.44
CA LEU A 122 9.98 -8.26 -2.76
C LEU A 122 11.00 -8.95 -3.68
N PHE A 123 12.23 -9.16 -3.21
CA PHE A 123 13.28 -9.86 -3.95
C PHE A 123 12.81 -11.24 -4.41
N LYS A 124 12.28 -12.06 -3.49
CA LYS A 124 11.81 -13.42 -3.80
C LYS A 124 10.75 -13.46 -4.89
N LEU A 125 9.84 -12.50 -4.90
CA LEU A 125 8.80 -12.44 -5.94
C LEU A 125 9.32 -11.86 -7.24
N SER A 126 10.05 -10.74 -7.20
CA SER A 126 10.49 -10.04 -8.40
C SER A 126 11.58 -10.77 -9.19
N THR A 127 12.19 -11.80 -8.62
CA THR A 127 13.16 -12.70 -9.27
C THR A 127 12.57 -14.07 -9.64
N ASN A 128 11.26 -14.22 -9.57
CA ASN A 128 10.57 -15.47 -9.93
C ASN A 128 9.57 -15.23 -11.07
N PRO A 129 9.99 -15.45 -12.34
CA PRO A 129 9.16 -15.20 -13.51
C PRO A 129 7.88 -16.05 -13.56
N GLU A 130 7.93 -17.27 -13.02
CA GLU A 130 6.77 -18.17 -13.02
C GLU A 130 5.66 -17.68 -12.09
N LEU A 131 6.02 -17.02 -10.99
CA LEU A 131 5.05 -16.48 -10.03
C LEU A 131 4.62 -15.06 -10.37
N ALA A 132 5.58 -14.16 -10.53
CA ALA A 132 5.32 -12.73 -10.61
C ALA A 132 5.41 -12.15 -12.04
N GLY A 133 5.88 -12.93 -13.00
CA GLY A 133 6.15 -12.47 -14.36
C GLY A 133 7.38 -11.56 -14.48
N TRP A 134 8.16 -11.42 -13.40
CA TRP A 134 9.38 -10.62 -13.34
C TRP A 134 10.59 -11.51 -13.07
N ASP A 135 11.73 -11.15 -13.64
CA ASP A 135 12.97 -11.94 -13.64
C ASP A 135 14.16 -11.24 -12.96
N TYR A 136 13.97 -10.02 -12.45
CA TYR A 136 15.00 -9.28 -11.73
C TYR A 136 14.42 -8.43 -10.59
N PHE A 137 15.26 -8.18 -9.59
CA PHE A 137 14.99 -7.25 -8.51
C PHE A 137 15.46 -5.84 -8.90
N ASP A 138 14.61 -4.84 -8.68
CA ASP A 138 14.97 -3.43 -8.83
C ASP A 138 14.95 -2.75 -7.45
N PRO A 139 16.12 -2.37 -6.89
CA PRO A 139 16.19 -1.68 -5.62
C PRO A 139 15.43 -0.34 -5.58
N ALA A 140 15.23 0.31 -6.74
CA ALA A 140 14.49 1.56 -6.83
C ALA A 140 12.99 1.38 -6.49
N GLU A 141 12.46 0.18 -6.67
CA GLU A 141 11.07 -0.17 -6.36
C GLU A 141 10.84 -0.54 -4.88
N THR A 142 11.85 -0.49 -4.02
CA THR A 142 11.66 -0.73 -2.57
C THR A 142 10.77 0.30 -1.90
N GLY A 143 10.75 1.53 -2.39
CA GLY A 143 9.76 2.56 -2.10
C GLY A 143 9.82 3.23 -0.73
N PHE A 144 10.76 2.88 0.17
CA PHE A 144 10.80 3.43 1.54
C PHE A 144 11.18 4.90 1.59
N ARG A 145 12.12 5.35 0.73
CA ARG A 145 12.47 6.77 0.62
C ARG A 145 11.26 7.59 0.17
N GLN A 146 10.60 7.15 -0.90
CA GLN A 146 9.42 7.83 -1.44
C GLN A 146 8.26 7.83 -0.44
N LEU A 147 8.10 6.76 0.35
CA LEU A 147 7.08 6.68 1.39
C LEU A 147 7.32 7.75 2.47
N PHE A 148 8.58 7.92 2.90
CA PHE A 148 8.96 8.94 3.88
C PHE A 148 8.82 10.36 3.30
N GLU A 149 9.28 10.60 2.07
CA GLU A 149 9.14 11.89 1.40
C GLU A 149 7.67 12.31 1.23
N LEU A 150 6.81 11.34 0.85
CA LEU A 150 5.37 11.57 0.78
C LEU A 150 4.76 11.87 2.15
N TYR A 151 5.18 11.14 3.21
CA TYR A 151 4.76 11.46 4.58
C TYR A 151 5.10 12.90 4.95
N GLN A 152 6.35 13.33 4.73
CA GLN A 152 6.79 14.70 5.02
C GLN A 152 5.99 15.74 4.22
N PHE A 153 5.71 15.46 2.95
CA PHE A 153 4.91 16.34 2.11
C PHE A 153 3.48 16.48 2.66
N ILE A 154 2.82 15.37 2.97
CA ILE A 154 1.45 15.37 3.50
C ILE A 154 1.40 16.08 4.86
N ASP A 155 2.33 15.77 5.78
CA ASP A 155 2.38 16.42 7.09
C ASP A 155 2.59 17.94 6.98
N SER A 156 3.35 18.38 6.00
CA SER A 156 3.68 19.80 5.84
C SER A 156 2.59 20.59 5.13
N HIS A 157 1.90 20.00 4.13
CA HIS A 157 1.08 20.73 3.17
C HIS A 157 -0.39 20.33 3.15
N VAL A 158 -0.75 19.12 3.62
CA VAL A 158 -2.13 18.63 3.51
C VAL A 158 -2.81 18.55 4.89
N HIS A 159 -2.30 17.73 5.79
CA HIS A 159 -2.78 17.66 7.18
C HIS A 159 -1.69 17.14 8.12
N LYS A 160 -1.72 17.62 9.36
CA LYS A 160 -0.73 17.25 10.37
C LYS A 160 -0.89 15.84 10.91
N ASN A 161 0.22 15.25 11.29
CA ASN A 161 0.33 13.94 11.95
C ASN A 161 -0.42 12.84 11.19
N PRO A 162 -0.06 12.56 9.91
CA PRO A 162 -0.64 11.44 9.18
C PRO A 162 -0.45 10.12 9.94
N VAL A 163 -1.47 9.27 9.93
CA VAL A 163 -1.43 7.98 10.65
C VAL A 163 -0.39 7.06 10.02
N VAL A 164 0.49 6.52 10.86
CA VAL A 164 1.44 5.47 10.47
C VAL A 164 1.06 4.18 11.20
N ALA A 165 0.93 3.06 10.49
CA ALA A 165 0.70 1.74 11.04
C ALA A 165 1.86 0.80 10.68
N ASP A 166 2.31 0.00 11.62
CA ASP A 166 3.36 -1.00 11.40
C ASP A 166 2.76 -2.40 11.22
N ALA A 167 3.24 -3.13 10.23
CA ALA A 167 2.76 -4.46 9.92
C ALA A 167 2.95 -5.47 11.06
N GLU A 168 4.04 -5.36 11.82
CA GLU A 168 4.30 -6.28 12.94
C GLU A 168 3.31 -6.05 14.07
N ASP A 169 3.01 -4.78 14.39
CA ASP A 169 2.02 -4.43 15.41
C ASP A 169 0.62 -4.85 14.96
N LEU A 170 0.27 -4.60 13.69
CA LEU A 170 -1.01 -5.04 13.12
C LEU A 170 -1.19 -6.56 13.18
N LEU A 171 -0.18 -7.34 12.79
CA LEU A 171 -0.26 -8.80 12.76
C LEU A 171 -0.29 -9.42 14.17
N ARG A 172 0.25 -8.72 15.18
CA ARG A 172 0.22 -9.16 16.58
C ARG A 172 -1.03 -8.74 17.31
N PHE A 173 -1.55 -7.55 17.00
CA PHE A 173 -2.66 -6.90 17.71
C PHE A 173 -3.72 -6.37 16.73
N PRO A 174 -4.29 -7.25 15.86
CA PRO A 174 -5.11 -6.80 14.74
C PRO A 174 -6.35 -6.01 15.17
N ASN A 175 -7.03 -6.42 16.23
CA ASN A 175 -8.23 -5.73 16.70
C ASN A 175 -7.90 -4.33 17.23
N GLU A 176 -6.82 -4.20 17.99
CA GLU A 176 -6.44 -2.92 18.60
C GLU A 176 -5.94 -1.94 17.55
N ILE A 177 -5.02 -2.38 16.67
CA ILE A 177 -4.46 -1.53 15.61
C ILE A 177 -5.53 -1.13 14.60
N MET A 178 -6.39 -2.05 14.14
CA MET A 178 -7.47 -1.70 13.22
C MET A 178 -8.50 -0.77 13.84
N LYS A 179 -8.81 -0.94 15.14
CA LYS A 179 -9.70 -0.02 15.86
C LYS A 179 -9.10 1.38 15.93
N ASN A 180 -7.84 1.50 16.39
CA ASN A 180 -7.14 2.78 16.49
C ASN A 180 -7.00 3.46 15.12
N TYR A 181 -6.68 2.66 14.07
CA TYR A 181 -6.62 3.14 12.69
C TYR A 181 -7.97 3.70 12.23
N CYS A 182 -9.06 2.94 12.38
CA CYS A 182 -10.40 3.36 11.97
C CYS A 182 -10.85 4.64 12.69
N GLU A 183 -10.60 4.73 14.01
CA GLU A 183 -10.89 5.92 14.79
C GLU A 183 -10.14 7.16 14.27
N ALA A 184 -8.84 7.01 14.01
CA ALA A 184 -8.00 8.10 13.55
C ALA A 184 -8.39 8.63 12.16
N VAL A 185 -8.92 7.76 11.26
CA VAL A 185 -9.30 8.16 9.90
C VAL A 185 -10.81 8.39 9.73
N GLY A 186 -11.61 8.14 10.76
CA GLY A 186 -13.07 8.31 10.71
C GLY A 186 -13.81 7.21 9.95
N LEU A 187 -13.25 6.00 9.89
CA LEU A 187 -13.94 4.80 9.39
C LEU A 187 -14.64 4.07 10.53
N PRO A 188 -15.76 3.38 10.27
CA PRO A 188 -16.35 2.49 11.27
C PRO A 188 -15.44 1.27 11.47
N PHE A 189 -15.20 0.89 12.72
CA PHE A 189 -14.59 -0.40 13.04
C PHE A 189 -15.67 -1.47 13.17
N ALA A 190 -15.46 -2.63 12.55
CA ALA A 190 -16.29 -3.81 12.71
C ALA A 190 -15.40 -5.05 12.93
N GLU A 191 -15.87 -6.01 13.71
CA GLU A 191 -15.12 -7.25 13.99
C GLU A 191 -14.78 -8.03 12.70
N SER A 192 -15.63 -7.92 11.67
CA SER A 192 -15.37 -8.49 10.34
C SER A 192 -14.09 -7.96 9.66
N MET A 193 -13.55 -6.84 10.14
CA MET A 193 -12.31 -6.28 9.59
C MET A 193 -11.06 -7.08 9.96
N THR A 194 -11.14 -7.93 10.99
CA THR A 194 -10.00 -8.77 11.40
C THR A 194 -10.14 -10.23 10.99
N SER A 195 -11.27 -10.56 10.35
CA SER A 195 -11.52 -11.90 9.80
C SER A 195 -12.36 -11.81 8.52
N TRP A 196 -12.03 -12.59 7.51
CA TRP A 196 -12.72 -12.62 6.21
C TRP A 196 -12.72 -14.02 5.60
N GLN A 197 -13.58 -14.23 4.59
CA GLN A 197 -13.55 -15.46 3.83
C GLN A 197 -12.39 -15.48 2.84
N PRO A 198 -11.57 -16.55 2.77
CA PRO A 198 -10.59 -16.71 1.71
C PRO A 198 -11.24 -16.65 0.32
N GLY A 199 -10.47 -16.23 -0.66
CA GLY A 199 -10.90 -16.21 -2.05
C GLY A 199 -10.38 -15.01 -2.83
N PRO A 200 -10.56 -15.00 -4.16
CA PRO A 200 -10.08 -13.96 -5.03
C PRO A 200 -10.82 -12.63 -4.82
N VAL A 201 -10.12 -11.54 -5.10
CA VAL A 201 -10.69 -10.20 -5.21
C VAL A 201 -10.51 -9.75 -6.66
N VAL A 202 -11.60 -9.50 -7.36
CA VAL A 202 -11.61 -9.23 -8.81
C VAL A 202 -10.75 -8.01 -9.16
N GLU A 203 -10.80 -6.99 -8.32
CA GLU A 203 -10.07 -5.73 -8.51
C GLU A 203 -8.55 -5.85 -8.40
N TRP A 204 -8.04 -6.96 -7.85
CA TRP A 204 -6.59 -7.21 -7.79
C TRP A 204 -6.01 -7.74 -9.10
N GLY A 205 -6.85 -7.92 -10.12
CA GLY A 205 -6.41 -8.30 -11.45
C GLY A 205 -5.84 -9.72 -11.55
N PRO A 206 -5.20 -10.03 -12.68
CA PRO A 206 -4.71 -11.39 -12.96
C PRO A 206 -3.38 -11.76 -12.31
N CYS A 207 -2.64 -10.78 -11.76
CA CYS A 207 -1.32 -11.02 -11.15
C CYS A 207 -1.47 -11.50 -9.70
N THR A 208 -2.10 -12.66 -9.53
CA THR A 208 -2.50 -13.21 -8.22
C THR A 208 -1.33 -13.50 -7.30
N ALA A 209 -0.17 -13.89 -7.82
CA ALA A 209 1.01 -14.23 -7.01
C ALA A 209 1.46 -13.12 -6.04
N TRP A 210 1.23 -11.85 -6.39
CA TRP A 210 1.50 -10.71 -5.51
C TRP A 210 0.55 -10.66 -4.30
N HIS A 211 -0.60 -11.34 -4.38
CA HIS A 211 -1.70 -11.30 -3.42
C HIS A 211 -2.10 -12.69 -2.87
N ASP A 212 -1.45 -13.76 -3.31
CA ASP A 212 -1.79 -15.16 -2.97
C ASP A 212 -1.93 -15.39 -1.45
N GLU A 213 -0.99 -14.84 -0.68
CA GLU A 213 -0.99 -14.97 0.78
C GLU A 213 -2.27 -14.39 1.39
N VAL A 214 -2.69 -13.22 0.93
CA VAL A 214 -3.91 -12.55 1.42
C VAL A 214 -5.16 -13.23 0.88
N MET A 215 -5.17 -13.69 -0.38
CA MET A 215 -6.31 -14.41 -0.96
C MET A 215 -6.60 -15.72 -0.24
N ASN A 216 -5.58 -16.41 0.23
CA ASN A 216 -5.69 -17.68 0.95
C ASN A 216 -5.83 -17.49 2.47
N SER A 217 -5.76 -16.25 2.99
CA SER A 217 -5.92 -15.98 4.42
C SER A 217 -7.38 -15.81 4.81
N ALA A 218 -7.67 -16.08 6.10
CA ALA A 218 -8.98 -15.84 6.72
C ALA A 218 -8.95 -14.65 7.72
N GLY A 219 -7.89 -13.84 7.70
CA GLY A 219 -7.66 -12.73 8.63
C GLY A 219 -6.20 -12.38 8.73
N PHE A 220 -5.86 -11.50 9.67
CA PHE A 220 -4.47 -11.23 10.03
C PHE A 220 -3.92 -12.40 10.84
N SER A 221 -2.76 -12.91 10.44
CA SER A 221 -2.07 -14.00 11.13
C SER A 221 -0.82 -13.45 11.83
N PRO A 222 -0.47 -13.94 13.03
CA PRO A 222 0.74 -13.54 13.70
C PRO A 222 1.96 -13.64 12.79
N PRO A 223 2.95 -12.75 12.93
CA PRO A 223 4.16 -12.78 12.13
C PRO A 223 4.83 -14.14 12.28
N GLN A 224 5.12 -14.81 11.16
CA GLN A 224 5.97 -15.99 11.21
C GLN A 224 7.40 -15.55 11.53
N GLU A 225 8.04 -16.21 12.50
CA GLU A 225 9.46 -16.03 12.72
C GLU A 225 10.20 -16.47 11.46
N ASN A 226 10.95 -15.54 10.88
CA ASN A 226 11.77 -15.84 9.72
C ASN A 226 12.90 -16.79 10.18
N THR A 227 12.74 -18.09 9.90
CA THR A 227 13.75 -19.11 10.15
C THR A 227 14.89 -19.09 9.13
N GLY A 228 14.84 -18.19 8.12
CA GLY A 228 15.92 -18.00 7.15
C GLY A 228 17.16 -17.40 7.83
N LYS A 229 18.30 -18.06 7.65
CA LYS A 229 19.58 -17.54 8.17
C LYS A 229 19.92 -16.22 7.47
N PRO A 230 20.50 -15.23 8.16
CA PRO A 230 20.98 -13.99 7.54
C PRO A 230 21.96 -14.21 6.37
N SER A 231 22.64 -15.37 6.35
CA SER A 231 23.57 -15.80 5.28
C SER A 231 22.93 -16.08 3.92
N ASP A 232 21.58 -16.14 3.85
CA ASP A 232 20.87 -16.49 2.62
C ASP A 232 20.47 -15.27 1.78
N LEU A 233 20.81 -14.06 2.25
CA LEU A 233 20.53 -12.81 1.54
C LEU A 233 21.68 -12.45 0.59
N THR A 234 21.34 -12.10 -0.65
CA THR A 234 22.33 -11.58 -1.59
C THR A 234 22.88 -10.22 -1.13
N PRO A 235 24.13 -9.85 -1.48
CA PRO A 235 24.69 -8.54 -1.16
C PRO A 235 23.80 -7.37 -1.62
N GLU A 236 23.11 -7.54 -2.73
CA GLU A 236 22.17 -6.57 -3.27
C GLU A 236 20.98 -6.33 -2.33
N VAL A 237 20.39 -7.40 -1.80
CA VAL A 237 19.29 -7.33 -0.83
C VAL A 237 19.76 -6.68 0.47
N VAL A 238 20.94 -7.05 0.97
CA VAL A 238 21.52 -6.45 2.18
C VAL A 238 21.67 -4.94 1.99
N SER A 239 22.29 -4.52 0.88
CA SER A 239 22.47 -3.09 0.57
C SER A 239 21.13 -2.34 0.44
N ALA A 240 20.12 -2.96 -0.18
CA ALA A 240 18.78 -2.36 -0.29
C ALA A 240 18.12 -2.20 1.09
N VAL A 241 18.21 -3.22 1.96
CA VAL A 241 17.71 -3.17 3.34
C VAL A 241 18.38 -2.03 4.13
N GLU A 242 19.70 -1.93 4.05
CA GLU A 242 20.46 -0.86 4.74
C GLU A 242 20.03 0.54 4.30
N LYS A 243 19.79 0.74 2.99
CA LYS A 243 19.31 2.01 2.44
C LYS A 243 17.87 2.34 2.86
N CYS A 244 17.02 1.35 3.07
CA CYS A 244 15.63 1.54 3.50
C CYS A 244 15.49 1.79 5.01
N MET A 245 16.41 1.24 5.82
CA MET A 245 16.31 1.24 7.28
C MET A 245 16.18 2.62 7.93
N PRO A 246 16.91 3.68 7.51
CA PRO A 246 16.73 5.02 8.07
C PRO A 246 15.30 5.54 7.93
N TYR A 247 14.70 5.44 6.75
CA TYR A 247 13.33 5.91 6.48
C TYR A 247 12.28 5.13 7.27
N TYR A 248 12.48 3.80 7.39
CA TYR A 248 11.62 2.98 8.24
C TYR A 248 11.67 3.41 9.70
N LYS A 249 12.86 3.66 10.26
CA LYS A 249 13.01 4.07 11.67
C LYS A 249 12.32 5.40 11.96
N GLU A 250 12.43 6.38 11.06
CA GLU A 250 11.74 7.67 11.20
C GLU A 250 10.21 7.48 11.25
N LEU A 251 9.64 6.73 10.31
CA LEU A 251 8.20 6.46 10.28
C LEU A 251 7.76 5.57 11.47
N ALA A 252 8.55 4.58 11.85
CA ALA A 252 8.23 3.69 12.95
C ALA A 252 8.15 4.42 14.31
N ALA A 253 8.91 5.49 14.48
CA ALA A 253 8.83 6.34 15.67
C ALA A 253 7.48 7.08 15.81
N LEU A 254 6.73 7.22 14.71
CA LEU A 254 5.47 7.95 14.62
C LEU A 254 4.24 7.04 14.60
N ARG A 255 4.43 5.72 14.63
CA ARG A 255 3.36 4.74 14.42
C ARG A 255 2.38 4.71 15.58
N ILE A 256 1.13 4.41 15.27
CA ILE A 256 0.12 4.07 16.28
C ILE A 256 0.51 2.78 16.99
N LEU A 257 0.28 2.74 18.31
CA LEU A 257 0.62 1.60 19.15
C LEU A 257 -0.64 0.90 19.66
N PRO A 258 -0.57 -0.41 19.94
CA PRO A 258 -1.65 -1.09 20.64
C PRO A 258 -1.87 -0.46 22.02
N GLY A 259 -3.13 -0.37 22.50
CA GLY A 259 -3.47 0.19 23.79
C GLY A 259 -3.42 1.72 23.91
N GLN A 260 -3.02 2.46 22.90
CA GLN A 260 -3.15 3.93 22.86
C GLN A 260 -4.61 4.30 22.51
N ARG A 261 -5.22 5.17 23.34
CA ARG A 261 -6.51 5.82 23.07
C ARG A 261 -6.30 7.25 22.66
#